data_355e6873be258811208510ce40a864b5
#
_entry.id   355e6873be258811208510ce40a864b5
#
_cell.length_a   1.000
_cell.length_b   1.000
_cell.length_c   1.000
_cell.angle_alpha   90.00
_cell.angle_beta   90.00
_cell.angle_gamma   90.00
#
_symmetry.space_group_name_H-M   'P 1'
#
loop_
_entity.id
_entity.type
_entity.pdbx_description
1 polymer ?
#
loop_
_entity_poly.entity_id
_entity_poly.type
_entity_poly.pdbx_seq_one_letter_code
_entity_poly.pdbx_strand_id
1 'polypeptide(L)'
;MHELSRRNNAPICGKDFKTGQTLIKTILAPGFKARMIGLNGWFSTNILGNRDGEVLEDPGSFKTKEESKLSVLEHILQPELYPDLYGNFTHKVRINYYPPRGDNKEGWDNIDIFGWLGYPMQIKVDFLCRDSILAAPIVLDLVLFMDLAQRSAELRGLGIQEWLSFYFKSPMTAPGLYPEHDLFIQLMKLKNTLRHLRGEELITHLGLEYYD
;
A
#
# COMPACT_ATOMS: atom_id res chain seq x y z
N MET A 1 19.19 8.75 1.30
CA MET A 1 18.87 8.06 2.58
C MET A 1 19.39 6.63 2.61
N HIS A 2 19.18 5.81 1.58
CA HIS A 2 19.66 4.42 1.51
C HIS A 2 21.17 4.29 1.80
N GLU A 3 21.99 5.08 1.11
CA GLU A 3 23.44 5.05 1.29
C GLU A 3 23.88 5.46 2.70
N LEU A 4 23.24 6.48 3.29
CA LEU A 4 23.51 6.89 4.67
C LEU A 4 23.13 5.80 5.67
N SER A 5 22.01 5.14 5.45
CA SER A 5 21.56 4.01 6.26
C SER A 5 22.60 2.88 6.26
N ARG A 6 23.07 2.47 5.09
CA ARG A 6 24.10 1.43 4.96
C ARG A 6 25.42 1.82 5.60
N ARG A 7 25.92 3.04 5.35
CA ARG A 7 27.18 3.55 5.93
C ARG A 7 27.18 3.58 7.46
N ASN A 8 26.00 3.81 8.05
CA ASN A 8 25.86 3.91 9.50
C ASN A 8 25.32 2.63 10.15
N ASN A 9 25.12 1.54 9.37
CA ASN A 9 24.46 0.33 9.83
C ASN A 9 23.12 0.59 10.54
N ALA A 10 22.40 1.62 10.10
CA ALA A 10 21.12 2.03 10.64
C ALA A 10 19.98 1.57 9.68
N PRO A 11 19.13 0.63 10.06
CA PRO A 11 18.05 0.18 9.20
C PRO A 11 17.03 1.30 8.96
N ILE A 12 16.50 1.37 7.76
CA ILE A 12 15.38 2.26 7.41
C ILE A 12 14.28 1.46 6.75
N CYS A 13 13.07 1.94 6.84
CA CYS A 13 11.91 1.36 6.15
C CYS A 13 11.14 2.45 5.39
N GLY A 14 10.08 2.08 4.71
CA GLY A 14 9.32 2.94 3.83
C GLY A 14 8.72 4.18 4.51
N LYS A 15 7.88 4.86 3.82
CA LYS A 15 7.25 6.12 4.26
C LYS A 15 5.75 6.08 3.99
N ASP A 16 5.02 6.80 4.82
CA ASP A 16 3.57 6.90 4.83
C ASP A 16 2.87 5.56 5.09
N PHE A 17 2.22 5.44 6.24
CA PHE A 17 1.59 4.19 6.68
C PHE A 17 0.38 3.82 5.82
N LYS A 18 0.23 2.53 5.54
CA LYS A 18 -0.87 2.00 4.74
C LYS A 18 -2.14 1.86 5.59
N THR A 19 -2.87 2.95 5.68
CA THR A 19 -4.18 3.06 6.31
C THR A 19 -5.22 3.51 5.29
N GLY A 20 -6.47 3.47 5.62
CA GLY A 20 -7.53 4.04 4.79
C GLY A 20 -7.64 3.46 3.37
N GLN A 21 -7.93 4.31 2.40
CA GLN A 21 -8.23 3.89 1.02
C GLN A 21 -7.08 3.19 0.29
N THR A 22 -5.83 3.49 0.60
CA THR A 22 -4.71 2.77 -0.02
C THR A 22 -4.69 1.31 0.43
N LEU A 23 -5.03 1.03 1.70
CA LEU A 23 -5.21 -0.35 2.16
C LEU A 23 -6.30 -1.06 1.34
N ILE A 24 -7.46 -0.42 1.14
CA ILE A 24 -8.55 -0.97 0.32
C ILE A 24 -8.08 -1.29 -1.11
N LYS A 25 -7.34 -0.37 -1.74
CA LYS A 25 -6.78 -0.60 -3.09
C LYS A 25 -5.87 -1.84 -3.14
N THR A 26 -4.99 -1.98 -2.16
CA THR A 26 -4.05 -3.11 -2.09
C THR A 26 -4.69 -4.44 -1.71
N ILE A 27 -5.95 -4.45 -1.28
CA ILE A 27 -6.76 -5.66 -1.07
C ILE A 27 -7.56 -6.01 -2.32
N LEU A 28 -8.28 -5.03 -2.90
CA LEU A 28 -9.21 -5.29 -4.00
C LEU A 28 -8.52 -5.50 -5.34
N ALA A 29 -7.52 -4.69 -5.69
CA ALA A 29 -6.87 -4.78 -6.99
C ALA A 29 -6.17 -6.13 -7.25
N PRO A 30 -5.45 -6.74 -6.29
CA PRO A 30 -4.93 -8.09 -6.46
C PRO A 30 -6.04 -9.13 -6.66
N GLY A 31 -7.16 -8.98 -5.95
CA GLY A 31 -8.33 -9.83 -6.12
C GLY A 31 -8.94 -9.74 -7.52
N PHE A 32 -9.05 -8.54 -8.07
CA PHE A 32 -9.51 -8.33 -9.45
C PHE A 32 -8.57 -9.01 -10.44
N LYS A 33 -7.27 -8.81 -10.29
CA LYS A 33 -6.25 -9.42 -11.15
C LYS A 33 -6.29 -10.95 -11.08
N ALA A 34 -6.36 -11.53 -9.88
CA ALA A 34 -6.44 -12.97 -9.67
C ALA A 34 -7.70 -13.61 -10.27
N ARG A 35 -8.79 -12.86 -10.36
CA ARG A 35 -10.07 -13.29 -10.92
C ARG A 35 -10.30 -12.83 -12.36
N MET A 36 -9.31 -12.21 -13.01
CA MET A 36 -9.41 -11.67 -14.37
C MET A 36 -10.59 -10.71 -14.54
N ILE A 37 -10.86 -9.90 -13.52
CA ILE A 37 -11.88 -8.86 -13.54
C ILE A 37 -11.23 -7.58 -14.09
N GLY A 38 -11.81 -7.02 -15.14
CA GLY A 38 -11.34 -5.79 -15.74
C GLY A 38 -11.79 -4.55 -14.97
N LEU A 39 -11.08 -3.44 -15.17
CA LEU A 39 -11.32 -2.16 -14.53
C LEU A 39 -11.59 -1.09 -15.58
N ASN A 40 -12.77 -0.44 -15.52
CA ASN A 40 -13.10 0.74 -16.31
C ASN A 40 -12.74 2.03 -15.59
N GLY A 41 -12.92 2.08 -14.28
CA GLY A 41 -12.60 3.27 -13.51
C GLY A 41 -12.53 3.05 -12.02
N TRP A 42 -11.70 3.87 -11.38
CA TRP A 42 -11.60 3.97 -9.92
C TRP A 42 -11.57 5.44 -9.51
N PHE A 43 -12.64 5.90 -8.91
CA PHE A 43 -12.73 7.26 -8.42
C PHE A 43 -12.72 7.29 -6.90
N SER A 44 -11.69 7.90 -6.32
CA SER A 44 -11.51 8.06 -4.88
C SER A 44 -11.76 9.50 -4.46
N THR A 45 -12.59 9.71 -3.46
CA THR A 45 -12.79 11.02 -2.82
C THR A 45 -12.45 10.91 -1.34
N ASN A 46 -11.76 11.91 -0.80
CA ASN A 46 -11.47 12.05 0.62
C ASN A 46 -11.97 13.39 1.13
N ILE A 47 -12.47 13.40 2.36
CA ILE A 47 -12.81 14.60 3.13
C ILE A 47 -12.00 14.55 4.42
N LEU A 48 -11.22 15.60 4.67
CA LEU A 48 -10.34 15.75 5.83
C LEU A 48 -10.60 17.09 6.49
N GLY A 49 -10.55 17.15 7.82
CA GLY A 49 -10.72 18.40 8.55
C GLY A 49 -9.48 18.84 9.33
N ASN A 50 -8.41 18.08 9.28
CA ASN A 50 -7.16 18.34 9.99
C ASN A 50 -6.13 19.12 9.15
N ARG A 51 -4.97 19.40 9.73
CA ARG A 51 -3.88 20.13 9.09
C ARG A 51 -3.39 19.48 7.79
N ASP A 52 -3.39 18.17 7.68
CA ASP A 52 -3.03 17.45 6.43
C ASP A 52 -4.00 17.83 5.30
N GLY A 53 -5.30 17.92 5.60
CA GLY A 53 -6.31 18.40 4.64
C GLY A 53 -6.07 19.81 4.17
N GLU A 54 -5.78 20.73 5.11
CA GLU A 54 -5.50 22.13 4.81
C GLU A 54 -4.28 22.30 3.89
N VAL A 55 -3.19 21.59 4.17
CA VAL A 55 -1.98 21.63 3.35
C VAL A 55 -2.22 21.07 1.94
N LEU A 56 -3.13 20.10 1.79
CA LEU A 56 -3.47 19.49 0.50
C LEU A 56 -4.40 20.35 -0.37
N GLU A 57 -4.90 21.48 0.11
CA GLU A 57 -5.54 22.49 -0.75
C GLU A 57 -4.54 23.20 -1.65
N ASP A 58 -3.25 23.22 -1.27
CA ASP A 58 -2.20 23.72 -2.16
C ASP A 58 -1.98 22.78 -3.37
N PRO A 59 -2.08 23.30 -4.61
CA PRO A 59 -1.99 22.47 -5.81
C PRO A 59 -0.68 21.70 -5.96
N GLY A 60 0.45 22.23 -5.46
CA GLY A 60 1.74 21.55 -5.52
C GLY A 60 1.81 20.36 -4.58
N SER A 61 1.31 20.52 -3.36
CA SER A 61 1.21 19.47 -2.35
C SER A 61 0.22 18.37 -2.78
N PHE A 62 -0.90 18.75 -3.39
CA PHE A 62 -1.90 17.83 -3.92
C PHE A 62 -1.32 16.92 -5.02
N LYS A 63 -0.62 17.50 -6.01
CA LYS A 63 -0.08 16.77 -7.15
C LYS A 63 0.84 15.61 -6.73
N THR A 64 1.74 15.85 -5.79
CA THR A 64 2.65 14.80 -5.28
C THR A 64 1.89 13.65 -4.62
N LYS A 65 0.82 13.97 -3.88
CA LYS A 65 0.01 12.94 -3.21
C LYS A 65 -0.91 12.20 -4.19
N GLU A 66 -1.38 12.87 -5.22
CA GLU A 66 -2.16 12.28 -6.31
C GLU A 66 -1.32 11.25 -7.08
N GLU A 67 -0.14 11.61 -7.55
CA GLU A 67 0.78 10.72 -8.26
C GLU A 67 1.11 9.46 -7.44
N SER A 68 1.36 9.61 -6.14
CA SER A 68 1.61 8.49 -5.23
C SER A 68 0.41 7.54 -5.09
N LYS A 69 -0.82 8.04 -5.21
CA LYS A 69 -2.03 7.20 -5.13
C LYS A 69 -2.39 6.55 -6.46
N LEU A 70 -2.05 7.18 -7.58
CA LEU A 70 -2.31 6.66 -8.92
C LEU A 70 -1.43 5.46 -9.22
N SER A 71 -0.14 5.54 -8.93
CA SER A 71 0.84 4.49 -9.23
C SER A 71 0.57 3.14 -8.53
N VAL A 72 -0.14 3.13 -7.41
CA VAL A 72 -0.46 1.88 -6.69
C VAL A 72 -1.26 0.89 -7.55
N LEU A 73 -2.31 1.38 -8.24
CA LEU A 73 -3.13 0.51 -9.10
C LEU A 73 -2.36 0.03 -10.32
N GLU A 74 -1.58 0.92 -10.94
CA GLU A 74 -0.78 0.59 -12.11
C GLU A 74 0.25 -0.51 -11.81
N HIS A 75 0.92 -0.43 -10.67
CA HIS A 75 1.89 -1.46 -10.27
C HIS A 75 1.24 -2.82 -9.99
N ILE A 76 0.04 -2.85 -9.39
CA ILE A 76 -0.67 -4.10 -9.12
C ILE A 76 -1.26 -4.69 -10.40
N LEU A 77 -2.01 -3.88 -11.15
CA LEU A 77 -2.81 -4.33 -12.30
C LEU A 77 -1.95 -4.57 -13.55
N GLN A 78 -0.85 -3.84 -13.69
CA GLN A 78 0.09 -3.93 -14.82
C GLN A 78 -0.58 -3.79 -16.19
N PRO A 79 -1.12 -2.58 -16.52
CA PRO A 79 -1.88 -2.35 -17.75
C PRO A 79 -1.15 -2.73 -19.03
N GLU A 80 0.18 -2.61 -19.04
CA GLU A 80 1.02 -2.96 -20.19
C GLU A 80 1.00 -4.47 -20.48
N LEU A 81 0.88 -5.30 -19.42
CA LEU A 81 0.82 -6.76 -19.55
C LEU A 81 -0.62 -7.27 -19.77
N TYR A 82 -1.61 -6.52 -19.32
CA TYR A 82 -3.03 -6.90 -19.41
C TYR A 82 -3.87 -5.77 -20.03
N PRO A 83 -3.57 -5.36 -21.28
CA PRO A 83 -4.21 -4.20 -21.91
C PRO A 83 -5.73 -4.35 -22.07
N ASP A 84 -6.22 -5.55 -22.31
CA ASP A 84 -7.66 -5.81 -22.49
C ASP A 84 -8.45 -5.63 -21.20
N LEU A 85 -7.82 -5.76 -20.05
CA LEU A 85 -8.48 -5.64 -18.74
C LEU A 85 -8.22 -4.27 -18.09
N TYR A 86 -7.05 -3.69 -18.32
CA TYR A 86 -6.59 -2.51 -17.56
C TYR A 86 -5.98 -1.40 -18.42
N GLY A 87 -5.91 -1.58 -19.75
CA GLY A 87 -5.20 -0.63 -20.64
C GLY A 87 -5.82 0.77 -20.69
N ASN A 88 -7.11 0.90 -20.44
CA ASN A 88 -7.85 2.16 -20.60
C ASN A 88 -8.72 2.54 -19.40
N PHE A 89 -8.35 2.14 -18.18
CA PHE A 89 -9.14 2.54 -17.02
C PHE A 89 -8.89 4.01 -16.62
N THR A 90 -9.94 4.65 -16.13
CA THR A 90 -9.85 6.01 -15.58
C THR A 90 -9.59 5.96 -14.08
N HIS A 91 -8.49 6.53 -13.62
CA HIS A 91 -8.20 6.68 -12.20
C HIS A 91 -8.22 8.15 -11.79
N LYS A 92 -9.08 8.50 -10.85
CA LYS A 92 -9.18 9.86 -10.31
C LYS A 92 -9.16 9.86 -8.78
N VAL A 93 -8.48 10.86 -8.23
CA VAL A 93 -8.42 11.11 -6.79
C VAL A 93 -8.83 12.55 -6.53
N ARG A 94 -9.69 12.76 -5.53
CA ARG A 94 -10.02 14.08 -4.99
C ARG A 94 -9.84 14.09 -3.49
N ILE A 95 -9.34 15.20 -2.98
CA ILE A 95 -9.20 15.45 -1.55
C ILE A 95 -9.81 16.81 -1.27
N ASN A 96 -10.71 16.88 -0.31
CA ASN A 96 -11.42 18.09 0.07
C ASN A 96 -11.11 18.40 1.53
N TYR A 97 -10.68 19.62 1.80
CA TYR A 97 -10.56 20.11 3.15
C TYR A 97 -11.94 20.54 3.66
N TYR A 98 -12.32 20.02 4.81
CA TYR A 98 -13.58 20.37 5.47
C TYR A 98 -13.39 20.39 7.00
N PRO A 99 -13.12 21.58 7.58
CA PRO A 99 -12.79 21.74 9.00
C PRO A 99 -13.69 21.00 9.98
N PRO A 100 -15.03 20.97 9.78
CA PRO A 100 -15.91 20.27 10.72
C PRO A 100 -15.67 18.77 10.87
N ARG A 101 -14.92 18.15 9.93
CA ARG A 101 -14.56 16.73 10.01
C ARG A 101 -13.46 16.47 11.06
N GLY A 102 -12.68 17.47 11.45
CA GLY A 102 -11.57 17.33 12.40
C GLY A 102 -10.58 16.27 11.94
N ASP A 103 -10.16 15.40 12.87
CA ASP A 103 -9.22 14.30 12.59
C ASP A 103 -9.87 13.08 11.91
N ASN A 104 -11.19 13.05 11.78
CA ASN A 104 -11.86 11.99 11.07
C ASN A 104 -11.68 12.18 9.57
N LYS A 105 -11.36 11.10 8.89
CA LYS A 105 -11.21 11.03 7.45
C LYS A 105 -12.33 10.19 6.86
N GLU A 106 -13.10 10.79 6.01
CA GLU A 106 -14.11 10.10 5.22
C GLU A 106 -13.58 9.86 3.81
N GLY A 107 -13.72 8.65 3.33
CA GLY A 107 -13.30 8.27 2.00
C GLY A 107 -14.38 7.51 1.27
N TRP A 108 -14.64 7.87 0.01
CA TRP A 108 -15.51 7.14 -0.89
C TRP A 108 -14.74 6.64 -2.08
N ASP A 109 -14.96 5.39 -2.44
CA ASP A 109 -14.48 4.85 -3.70
C ASP A 109 -15.67 4.38 -4.54
N ASN A 110 -15.71 4.83 -5.80
CA ASN A 110 -16.56 4.26 -6.84
C ASN A 110 -15.65 3.49 -7.79
N ILE A 111 -15.91 2.20 -7.93
CA ILE A 111 -15.07 1.28 -8.67
C ILE A 111 -15.95 0.62 -9.73
N ASP A 112 -15.73 0.99 -10.99
CA ASP A 112 -16.43 0.44 -12.13
C ASP A 112 -15.59 -0.68 -12.74
N ILE A 113 -16.08 -1.90 -12.64
CA ILE A 113 -15.42 -3.12 -13.07
C ILE A 113 -16.28 -3.87 -14.10
N PHE A 114 -15.66 -4.78 -14.82
CA PHE A 114 -16.38 -5.68 -15.72
C PHE A 114 -15.85 -7.10 -15.62
N GLY A 115 -16.75 -8.05 -15.81
CA GLY A 115 -16.44 -9.48 -15.76
C GLY A 115 -16.61 -10.17 -17.11
N TRP A 116 -17.07 -11.40 -17.06
CA TRP A 116 -17.32 -12.24 -18.24
C TRP A 116 -18.16 -11.53 -19.29
N LEU A 117 -17.76 -11.61 -20.54
CA LEU A 117 -18.40 -10.94 -21.69
C LEU A 117 -18.55 -9.41 -21.54
N GLY A 118 -17.69 -8.76 -20.74
CA GLY A 118 -17.77 -7.33 -20.51
C GLY A 118 -18.93 -6.91 -19.61
N TYR A 119 -19.56 -7.84 -18.86
CA TYR A 119 -20.68 -7.51 -17.98
C TYR A 119 -20.27 -6.49 -16.90
N PRO A 120 -20.91 -5.31 -16.86
CA PRO A 120 -20.55 -4.23 -15.97
C PRO A 120 -21.00 -4.52 -14.53
N MET A 121 -20.13 -4.19 -13.60
CA MET A 121 -20.39 -4.25 -12.16
C MET A 121 -19.84 -3.01 -11.49
N GLN A 122 -20.37 -2.64 -10.34
CA GLN A 122 -19.87 -1.52 -9.56
C GLN A 122 -19.69 -1.90 -8.10
N ILE A 123 -18.58 -1.48 -7.52
CA ILE A 123 -18.33 -1.54 -6.08
C ILE A 123 -18.26 -0.12 -5.55
N LYS A 124 -18.99 0.14 -4.46
CA LYS A 124 -18.92 1.39 -3.71
C LYS A 124 -18.38 1.09 -2.32
N VAL A 125 -17.42 1.89 -1.89
CA VAL A 125 -16.84 1.80 -0.56
C VAL A 125 -17.05 3.13 0.15
N ASP A 126 -17.68 3.08 1.31
CA ASP A 126 -17.73 4.17 2.28
C ASP A 126 -16.82 3.81 3.44
N PHE A 127 -15.88 4.68 3.73
CA PHE A 127 -14.87 4.41 4.74
C PHE A 127 -14.66 5.64 5.63
N LEU A 128 -15.02 5.54 6.89
CA LEU A 128 -14.74 6.55 7.90
C LEU A 128 -13.69 6.02 8.87
N CYS A 129 -12.59 6.74 9.01
CA CYS A 129 -11.52 6.35 9.92
C CYS A 129 -10.84 7.55 10.56
N ARG A 130 -10.03 7.26 11.57
CA ARG A 130 -9.05 8.20 12.11
C ARG A 130 -7.65 7.63 11.87
N ASP A 131 -6.94 8.18 10.92
CA ASP A 131 -5.63 7.66 10.46
C ASP A 131 -4.63 7.55 11.61
N SER A 132 -4.59 8.51 12.53
CA SER A 132 -3.69 8.50 13.69
C SER A 132 -3.89 7.29 14.61
N ILE A 133 -5.15 6.88 14.84
CA ILE A 133 -5.46 5.69 15.65
C ILE A 133 -5.08 4.41 14.92
N LEU A 134 -5.33 4.34 13.61
CA LEU A 134 -4.95 3.19 12.79
C LEU A 134 -3.43 3.06 12.63
N ALA A 135 -2.71 4.16 12.66
CA ALA A 135 -1.25 4.16 12.55
C ALA A 135 -0.55 3.70 13.84
N ALA A 136 -1.16 3.89 15.01
CA ALA A 136 -0.52 3.58 16.28
C ALA A 136 -0.02 2.12 16.40
N PRO A 137 -0.81 1.07 16.11
CA PRO A 137 -0.30 -0.30 16.16
C PRO A 137 0.77 -0.58 15.10
N ILE A 138 0.66 0.04 13.92
CA ILE A 138 1.69 -0.07 12.87
C ILE A 138 3.03 0.47 13.36
N VAL A 139 3.03 1.61 14.06
CA VAL A 139 4.25 2.18 14.63
C VAL A 139 4.87 1.26 15.68
N LEU A 140 4.06 0.65 16.53
CA LEU A 140 4.53 -0.31 17.53
C LEU A 140 5.18 -1.53 16.88
N ASP A 141 4.54 -2.13 15.89
CA ASP A 141 5.09 -3.25 15.12
C ASP A 141 6.42 -2.86 14.47
N LEU A 142 6.47 -1.70 13.81
CA LEU A 142 7.67 -1.23 13.13
C LEU A 142 8.83 -0.96 14.09
N VAL A 143 8.58 -0.45 15.29
CA VAL A 143 9.62 -0.28 16.33
C VAL A 143 10.23 -1.64 16.67
N LEU A 144 9.40 -2.66 16.88
CA LEU A 144 9.88 -4.02 17.20
C LEU A 144 10.67 -4.64 16.03
N PHE A 145 10.18 -4.51 14.80
CA PHE A 145 10.86 -5.04 13.62
C PHE A 145 12.15 -4.29 13.27
N MET A 146 12.19 -2.98 13.48
CA MET A 146 13.41 -2.20 13.27
C MET A 146 14.47 -2.52 14.33
N ASP A 147 14.07 -2.75 15.58
CA ASP A 147 14.97 -3.24 16.62
C ASP A 147 15.50 -4.65 16.28
N LEU A 148 14.61 -5.55 15.80
CA LEU A 148 15.03 -6.86 15.30
C LEU A 148 16.04 -6.73 14.15
N ALA A 149 15.76 -5.86 13.16
CA ALA A 149 16.65 -5.63 12.04
C ALA A 149 18.03 -5.08 12.49
N GLN A 150 18.07 -4.23 13.51
CA GLN A 150 19.32 -3.70 14.06
C GLN A 150 20.14 -4.79 14.79
N ARG A 151 19.49 -5.73 15.43
CA ARG A 151 20.14 -6.81 16.18
C ARG A 151 20.50 -8.02 15.33
N SER A 152 19.79 -8.25 14.21
CA SER A 152 20.04 -9.39 13.31
C SER A 152 21.32 -9.15 12.49
N ALA A 153 22.21 -10.15 12.47
CA ALA A 153 23.41 -10.11 11.64
C ALA A 153 23.08 -10.10 10.14
N GLU A 154 21.96 -10.73 9.74
CA GLU A 154 21.51 -10.83 8.36
C GLU A 154 20.84 -9.56 7.83
N LEU A 155 20.09 -8.86 8.70
CA LEU A 155 19.31 -7.67 8.31
C LEU A 155 20.08 -6.36 8.54
N ARG A 156 20.97 -6.34 9.53
CA ARG A 156 21.78 -5.18 9.83
C ARG A 156 22.74 -4.88 8.68
N GLY A 157 22.74 -3.66 8.20
CA GLY A 157 23.59 -3.24 7.09
C GLY A 157 22.94 -3.38 5.71
N LEU A 158 21.76 -3.98 5.59
CA LEU A 158 20.99 -3.97 4.33
C LEU A 158 20.54 -2.54 3.96
N GLY A 159 20.38 -1.67 4.94
CA GLY A 159 19.83 -0.33 4.75
C GLY A 159 18.32 -0.35 4.74
N ILE A 160 17.71 -0.32 3.56
CA ILE A 160 16.25 -0.39 3.41
C ILE A 160 15.75 -1.79 3.77
N GLN A 161 14.81 -1.84 4.72
CA GLN A 161 14.12 -3.07 5.13
C GLN A 161 12.88 -3.29 4.26
N GLU A 162 13.06 -3.78 3.04
CA GLU A 162 11.99 -3.93 2.04
C GLU A 162 10.92 -4.94 2.46
N TRP A 163 11.25 -5.90 3.32
CA TRP A 163 10.33 -6.88 3.86
C TRP A 163 9.22 -6.27 4.73
N LEU A 164 9.38 -5.00 5.14
CA LEU A 164 8.38 -4.22 5.87
C LEU A 164 7.42 -3.44 4.95
N SER A 165 7.48 -3.64 3.63
CA SER A 165 6.60 -2.96 2.65
C SER A 165 5.11 -3.13 2.93
N PHE A 166 4.71 -4.20 3.63
CA PHE A 166 3.33 -4.46 4.06
C PHE A 166 2.69 -3.27 4.79
N TYR A 167 3.47 -2.50 5.54
CA TYR A 167 2.98 -1.40 6.37
C TYR A 167 2.90 -0.05 5.64
N PHE A 168 3.43 0.07 4.41
CA PHE A 168 3.65 1.37 3.77
C PHE A 168 2.84 1.59 2.50
N LYS A 169 2.33 2.82 2.31
CA LYS A 169 1.74 3.28 1.05
C LYS A 169 2.82 3.51 -0.01
N SER A 170 3.99 3.98 0.43
CA SER A 170 5.15 4.22 -0.42
C SER A 170 6.32 3.40 0.12
N PRO A 171 6.34 2.09 -0.13
CA PRO A 171 7.44 1.25 0.30
C PRO A 171 8.74 1.73 -0.36
N MET A 172 9.80 1.79 0.44
CA MET A 172 11.13 2.08 -0.09
C MET A 172 11.71 0.79 -0.69
N THR A 173 12.26 0.92 -1.87
CA THR A 173 12.99 -0.15 -2.55
C THR A 173 14.41 0.29 -2.87
N ALA A 174 15.30 -0.67 -3.12
CA ALA A 174 16.62 -0.37 -3.64
C ALA A 174 16.52 0.23 -5.06
N PRO A 175 17.52 1.01 -5.51
CA PRO A 175 17.53 1.56 -6.86
C PRO A 175 17.36 0.47 -7.93
N GLY A 176 16.47 0.70 -8.89
CA GLY A 176 16.20 -0.22 -9.99
C GLY A 176 15.17 -1.32 -9.68
N LEU A 177 14.60 -1.34 -8.48
CA LEU A 177 13.52 -2.25 -8.12
C LEU A 177 12.18 -1.54 -8.15
N TYR A 178 11.16 -2.23 -8.64
CA TYR A 178 9.77 -1.78 -8.55
C TYR A 178 9.19 -2.08 -7.16
N PRO A 179 8.44 -1.15 -6.56
CA PRO A 179 7.76 -1.41 -5.31
C PRO A 179 6.62 -2.39 -5.53
N GLU A 180 6.58 -3.46 -4.74
CA GLU A 180 5.43 -4.36 -4.68
C GLU A 180 4.31 -3.71 -3.85
N HIS A 181 3.09 -3.68 -4.40
CA HIS A 181 1.91 -3.12 -3.75
C HIS A 181 0.80 -4.15 -3.49
N ASP A 182 0.93 -5.37 -4.00
CA ASP A 182 0.02 -6.46 -3.63
C ASP A 182 0.18 -6.78 -2.14
N LEU A 183 -0.89 -6.57 -1.38
CA LEU A 183 -0.88 -6.75 0.08
C LEU A 183 -0.56 -8.19 0.49
N PHE A 184 -1.04 -9.16 -0.27
CA PHE A 184 -0.85 -10.58 0.04
C PHE A 184 0.58 -11.03 -0.22
N ILE A 185 1.20 -10.54 -1.29
CA ILE A 185 2.63 -10.77 -1.58
C ILE A 185 3.49 -10.09 -0.51
N GLN A 186 3.16 -8.87 -0.11
CA GLN A 186 3.86 -8.16 0.96
C GLN A 186 3.77 -8.88 2.30
N LEU A 187 2.58 -9.40 2.64
CA LEU A 187 2.38 -10.21 3.85
C LEU A 187 3.21 -11.50 3.81
N MET A 188 3.24 -12.17 2.66
CA MET A 188 4.06 -13.38 2.47
C MET A 188 5.55 -13.08 2.64
N LYS A 189 6.02 -11.95 2.09
CA LYS A 189 7.41 -11.51 2.28
C LYS A 189 7.73 -11.26 3.75
N LEU A 190 6.83 -10.60 4.48
CA LEU A 190 6.98 -10.35 5.92
C LEU A 190 7.07 -11.67 6.71
N LYS A 191 6.10 -12.57 6.51
CA LYS A 191 6.07 -13.89 7.17
C LYS A 191 7.33 -14.69 6.87
N ASN A 192 7.73 -14.79 5.60
CA ASN A 192 8.88 -15.58 5.20
C ASN A 192 10.21 -14.98 5.70
N THR A 193 10.35 -13.68 5.83
CA THR A 193 11.53 -13.09 6.45
C THR A 193 11.64 -13.49 7.91
N LEU A 194 10.52 -13.47 8.66
CA LEU A 194 10.51 -13.88 10.07
C LEU A 194 10.80 -15.40 10.22
N ARG A 195 10.22 -16.24 9.36
CA ARG A 195 10.49 -17.69 9.35
C ARG A 195 11.95 -18.00 9.03
N HIS A 196 12.50 -17.31 8.02
CA HIS A 196 13.92 -17.44 7.68
C HIS A 196 14.84 -17.13 8.87
N LEU A 197 14.60 -16.03 9.57
CA LEU A 197 15.38 -15.65 10.74
C LEU A 197 15.28 -16.66 11.91
N ARG A 198 14.21 -17.44 11.95
CA ARG A 198 13.99 -18.50 12.94
C ARG A 198 14.48 -19.87 12.47
N GLY A 199 14.95 -19.98 11.22
CA GLY A 199 15.36 -21.26 10.63
C GLY A 199 14.17 -22.20 10.32
N GLU A 200 12.97 -21.65 10.13
CA GLU A 200 11.75 -22.39 9.77
C GLU A 200 11.62 -22.51 8.25
N GLU A 201 10.87 -23.50 7.79
CA GLU A 201 10.53 -23.63 6.37
C GLU A 201 9.76 -22.39 5.87
N LEU A 202 10.09 -21.95 4.66
CA LEU A 202 9.40 -20.84 4.04
C LEU A 202 8.04 -21.28 3.49
N ILE A 203 7.06 -20.39 3.57
CA ILE A 203 5.78 -20.58 2.91
C ILE A 203 6.01 -20.39 1.40
N THR A 204 5.82 -21.42 0.61
CA THR A 204 6.06 -21.41 -0.84
C THR A 204 4.79 -21.36 -1.68
N HIS A 205 3.63 -21.53 -1.06
CA HIS A 205 2.33 -21.49 -1.71
C HIS A 205 1.22 -21.06 -0.75
N LEU A 206 0.16 -20.49 -1.29
CA LEU A 206 -1.01 -20.04 -0.53
C LEU A 206 -1.94 -21.23 -0.21
N GLY A 207 -2.72 -21.10 0.85
CA GLY A 207 -3.76 -22.07 1.22
C GLY A 207 -3.29 -23.25 2.08
N LEU A 208 -2.13 -23.12 2.71
CA LEU A 208 -1.58 -24.10 3.64
C LEU A 208 -1.52 -23.61 5.09
N GLU A 209 -2.28 -22.58 5.41
CA GLU A 209 -2.31 -21.98 6.74
C GLU A 209 -2.75 -22.99 7.83
N TYR A 210 -3.47 -24.01 7.44
CA TYR A 210 -3.89 -25.10 8.35
C TYR A 210 -2.78 -26.12 8.69
N TYR A 211 -1.61 -25.97 8.11
CA TYR A 211 -0.41 -26.73 8.46
C TYR A 211 0.51 -25.98 9.43
N ASP A 212 0.20 -24.76 9.77
CA ASP A 212 1.00 -23.96 10.68
C ASP A 212 0.76 -24.30 12.17
#